data_ad2b9b35845ad20ed9224efd6e28a769
#
_entry.id   ad2b9b35845ad20ed9224efd6e28a769
#
_cell.length_a   1.000
_cell.length_b   1.000
_cell.length_c   1.000
_cell.angle_alpha   90.00
_cell.angle_beta   90.00
_cell.angle_gamma   90.00
#
_symmetry.space_group_name_H-M   'P 1'
#
loop_
_entity.id
_entity.type
_entity.pdbx_description
1 polymer ?
#
loop_
_entity_poly.entity_id
_entity_poly.type
_entity_poly.pdbx_seq_one_letter_code
_entity_poly.pdbx_strand_id
1 'polypeptide(L)'
;KHDSFIAPNGQGQVIMEFSGKELVKGEPDASSFPSGGIRATFEARGYTTWDPTSYAFVKDGTLYIPTAFCSYTGEVLDKKTPLLRSMERINTEAVKILHLLGKENVTRVTTTVGPEQEYFLIDKDAYDQREDLIYTGRTLFGAKAPKGQELDDHYFGAIKTRVAAYMKDLDEELWKLGILAKTKHNEVAPSQHELAPIFTTTNIATDHNELTMEVMKKVAER
;
A
#
# COMPACT_ATOMS: atom_id res chain seq x y z
N LYS A 1 -10.69 5.78 17.71
CA LYS A 1 -11.22 7.04 18.20
C LYS A 1 -10.05 7.88 18.64
N HIS A 2 -9.77 8.98 17.94
CA HIS A 2 -8.68 9.88 18.29
C HIS A 2 -9.20 10.96 19.18
N ASP A 3 -8.51 11.16 20.28
CA ASP A 3 -8.89 12.18 21.24
C ASP A 3 -8.20 13.52 20.95
N SER A 4 -7.09 13.50 20.19
CA SER A 4 -6.40 14.72 19.78
C SER A 4 -5.50 14.47 18.55
N PHE A 5 -5.23 15.53 17.82
CA PHE A 5 -4.28 15.57 16.73
C PHE A 5 -3.41 16.82 16.85
N ILE A 6 -2.13 16.68 16.62
CA ILE A 6 -1.15 17.77 16.62
C ILE A 6 -0.58 17.89 15.22
N ALA A 7 -0.77 19.04 14.59
CA ALA A 7 -0.20 19.34 13.28
C ALA A 7 1.07 20.18 13.44
N PRO A 8 2.26 19.60 13.23
CA PRO A 8 3.50 20.35 13.23
C PRO A 8 3.70 21.08 11.89
N ASN A 9 4.39 22.20 11.90
CA ASN A 9 4.93 22.79 10.68
C ASN A 9 6.19 22.02 10.23
N GLY A 10 6.76 22.39 9.07
CA GLY A 10 7.99 21.77 8.56
C GLY A 10 9.24 21.89 9.44
N GLN A 11 9.17 22.68 10.52
CA GLN A 11 10.23 22.86 11.51
C GLN A 11 9.96 22.08 12.82
N GLY A 12 8.88 21.28 12.85
CA GLY A 12 8.49 20.48 14.01
C GLY A 12 7.76 21.28 15.09
N GLN A 13 7.44 22.55 14.86
CA GLN A 13 6.65 23.35 15.81
C GLN A 13 5.16 22.99 15.68
N VAL A 14 4.48 22.85 16.81
CA VAL A 14 3.03 22.65 16.83
C VAL A 14 2.33 23.93 16.40
N ILE A 15 1.61 23.87 15.29
CA ILE A 15 0.84 25.00 14.75
C ILE A 15 -0.65 24.85 14.96
N MET A 16 -1.11 23.63 15.21
CA MET A 16 -2.51 23.34 15.48
C MET A 16 -2.62 22.11 16.37
N GLU A 17 -3.48 22.20 17.35
CA GLU A 17 -3.90 21.08 18.18
C GLU A 17 -5.43 21.08 18.25
N PHE A 18 -6.05 19.92 18.04
CA PHE A 18 -7.48 19.77 18.20
C PHE A 18 -7.84 18.39 18.76
N SER A 19 -8.90 18.36 19.55
CA SER A 19 -9.43 17.11 20.05
C SER A 19 -10.32 16.46 18.97
N GLY A 20 -10.31 15.15 18.87
CA GLY A 20 -11.20 14.41 17.96
C GLY A 20 -12.68 14.44 18.37
N LYS A 21 -13.07 15.29 19.33
CA LYS A 21 -14.44 15.41 19.83
C LYS A 21 -15.30 16.37 19.03
N GLU A 22 -14.68 17.30 18.33
CA GLU A 22 -15.36 18.32 17.52
C GLU A 22 -14.90 18.23 16.07
N LEU A 23 -15.85 18.39 15.15
CA LEU A 23 -15.52 18.51 13.73
C LEU A 23 -15.06 19.94 13.47
N VAL A 24 -13.80 20.10 13.10
CA VAL A 24 -13.29 21.40 12.66
C VAL A 24 -13.61 21.55 11.18
N LYS A 25 -14.37 22.58 10.83
CA LYS A 25 -14.59 22.94 9.43
C LYS A 25 -13.30 23.56 8.90
N GLY A 26 -12.56 22.80 8.08
CA GLY A 26 -11.43 23.34 7.31
C GLY A 26 -11.92 24.22 6.19
N GLU A 27 -11.06 25.08 5.67
CA GLU A 27 -11.35 25.76 4.42
C GLU A 27 -11.42 24.72 3.28
N PRO A 28 -12.45 24.78 2.40
CA PRO A 28 -12.50 23.90 1.25
C PRO A 28 -11.28 24.16 0.37
N ASP A 29 -10.69 23.10 -0.17
CA ASP A 29 -9.62 23.23 -1.16
C ASP A 29 -10.18 23.84 -2.43
N ALA A 30 -10.06 25.16 -2.52
CA ALA A 30 -10.51 25.96 -3.66
C ALA A 30 -9.56 25.88 -4.86
N SER A 31 -8.42 25.16 -4.72
CA SER A 31 -7.41 25.03 -5.78
C SER A 31 -7.85 24.11 -6.90
N SER A 32 -8.79 23.22 -6.65
CA SER A 32 -9.12 22.11 -7.55
C SER A 32 -9.78 22.55 -8.85
N PHE A 33 -10.69 23.53 -8.83
CA PHE A 33 -11.36 24.02 -10.03
C PHE A 33 -11.87 25.46 -9.85
N PRO A 34 -11.66 26.36 -10.84
CA PRO A 34 -12.23 27.69 -10.77
C PRO A 34 -13.77 27.63 -10.79
N SER A 35 -14.40 28.45 -9.97
CA SER A 35 -15.85 28.62 -9.96
C SER A 35 -16.33 29.07 -11.35
N GLY A 36 -17.32 28.37 -11.90
CA GLY A 36 -17.82 28.65 -13.25
C GLY A 36 -17.03 28.02 -14.40
N GLY A 37 -16.03 27.16 -14.10
CA GLY A 37 -15.30 26.37 -15.09
C GLY A 37 -16.07 25.14 -15.58
N ILE A 38 -15.38 24.27 -16.32
CA ILE A 38 -15.94 23.01 -16.87
C ILE A 38 -16.50 22.09 -15.75
N ARG A 39 -15.98 22.23 -14.53
CA ARG A 39 -16.47 21.54 -13.33
C ARG A 39 -16.79 22.55 -12.24
N ALA A 40 -17.95 22.43 -11.65
CA ALA A 40 -18.30 23.19 -10.46
C ALA A 40 -17.60 22.60 -9.23
N THR A 41 -17.07 23.46 -8.37
CA THR A 41 -16.57 23.07 -7.06
C THR A 41 -17.75 23.05 -6.08
N PHE A 42 -17.96 21.94 -5.42
CA PHE A 42 -18.97 21.80 -4.39
C PHE A 42 -18.27 21.70 -3.02
N GLU A 43 -18.95 22.18 -1.99
CA GLU A 43 -18.51 21.98 -0.62
C GLU A 43 -18.34 20.48 -0.35
N ALA A 44 -17.19 20.08 0.18
CA ALA A 44 -16.94 18.70 0.55
C ALA A 44 -17.92 18.30 1.67
N ARG A 45 -18.76 17.30 1.39
CA ARG A 45 -19.74 16.76 2.35
C ARG A 45 -19.23 15.50 3.01
N GLY A 46 -17.96 15.50 3.39
CA GLY A 46 -17.31 14.38 4.03
C GLY A 46 -16.30 14.82 5.07
N TYR A 47 -15.78 13.86 5.79
CA TYR A 47 -14.72 14.05 6.76
C TYR A 47 -13.73 12.91 6.69
N THR A 48 -12.50 13.21 7.07
CA THR A 48 -11.44 12.22 7.28
C THR A 48 -11.38 11.87 8.76
N THR A 49 -11.26 10.59 9.03
CA THR A 49 -10.96 10.10 10.37
C THR A 49 -9.67 9.31 10.33
N TRP A 50 -8.86 9.45 11.34
CA TRP A 50 -7.63 8.70 11.47
C TRP A 50 -7.92 7.21 11.67
N ASP A 51 -7.17 6.34 11.00
CA ASP A 51 -7.23 4.90 11.25
C ASP A 51 -6.19 4.49 12.30
N PRO A 52 -6.61 4.19 13.55
CA PRO A 52 -5.70 3.81 14.62
C PRO A 52 -5.13 2.39 14.48
N THR A 53 -5.61 1.63 13.51
CA THR A 53 -5.20 0.23 13.29
C THR A 53 -4.12 0.10 12.23
N SER A 54 -3.64 1.22 11.68
CA SER A 54 -2.49 1.31 10.79
C SER A 54 -1.48 2.31 11.32
N TYR A 55 -0.22 2.14 10.98
CA TYR A 55 0.86 2.96 11.50
C TYR A 55 1.04 4.24 10.69
N ALA A 56 1.22 5.37 11.37
CA ALA A 56 1.77 6.57 10.75
C ALA A 56 3.25 6.34 10.42
N PHE A 57 3.72 6.91 9.32
CA PHE A 57 5.11 6.75 8.87
C PHE A 57 5.66 8.05 8.29
N VAL A 58 6.98 8.16 8.23
CA VAL A 58 7.68 9.29 7.60
C VAL A 58 8.35 8.79 6.33
N LYS A 59 8.08 9.46 5.23
CA LYS A 59 8.71 9.21 3.93
C LYS A 59 9.01 10.54 3.25
N ASP A 60 10.21 10.69 2.71
CA ASP A 60 10.64 11.90 1.99
C ASP A 60 10.42 13.20 2.80
N GLY A 61 10.67 13.14 4.13
CA GLY A 61 10.48 14.27 5.04
C GLY A 61 9.01 14.63 5.37
N THR A 62 8.06 13.86 4.89
CA THR A 62 6.62 14.05 5.09
C THR A 62 6.05 13.00 6.04
N LEU A 63 5.26 13.44 7.01
CA LEU A 63 4.49 12.54 7.87
C LEU A 63 3.19 12.11 7.18
N TYR A 64 3.01 10.82 7.03
CA TYR A 64 1.79 10.21 6.51
C TYR A 64 0.99 9.58 7.65
N ILE A 65 -0.28 9.95 7.74
CA ILE A 65 -1.21 9.43 8.74
C ILE A 65 -2.32 8.67 8.02
N PRO A 66 -2.45 7.35 8.21
CA PRO A 66 -3.53 6.58 7.60
C PRO A 66 -4.90 7.08 8.05
N THR A 67 -5.78 7.31 7.08
CA THR A 67 -7.12 7.85 7.30
C THR A 67 -8.18 7.05 6.55
N ALA A 68 -9.41 7.14 7.02
CA ALA A 68 -10.61 6.74 6.31
C ALA A 68 -11.43 7.97 5.96
N PHE A 69 -12.10 7.96 4.80
CA PHE A 69 -12.90 9.07 4.32
C PHE A 69 -14.36 8.67 4.16
N CYS A 70 -15.23 9.37 4.85
CA CYS A 70 -16.67 9.11 4.88
C CYS A 70 -17.48 10.37 4.64
N SER A 71 -18.68 10.24 4.06
CA SER A 71 -19.66 11.31 4.03
C SER A 71 -20.27 11.56 5.41
N TYR A 72 -20.90 12.71 5.61
CA TYR A 72 -21.65 13.00 6.84
C TYR A 72 -22.84 12.06 7.07
N THR A 73 -23.34 11.41 6.04
CA THR A 73 -24.42 10.42 6.09
C THR A 73 -23.90 8.99 6.33
N GLY A 74 -22.57 8.81 6.41
CA GLY A 74 -21.94 7.52 6.67
C GLY A 74 -21.64 6.70 5.41
N GLU A 75 -21.83 7.28 4.23
CA GLU A 75 -21.42 6.64 2.96
C GLU A 75 -19.91 6.57 2.85
N VAL A 76 -19.45 5.50 2.23
CA VAL A 76 -18.02 5.25 2.02
C VAL A 76 -17.54 6.03 0.80
N LEU A 77 -16.46 6.81 0.98
CA LEU A 77 -15.87 7.62 -0.08
C LEU A 77 -14.44 7.17 -0.44
N ASP A 78 -13.93 6.11 0.20
CA ASP A 78 -12.61 5.55 -0.02
C ASP A 78 -12.62 4.02 -0.19
N LYS A 79 -11.46 3.41 -0.35
CA LYS A 79 -11.27 1.95 -0.37
C LYS A 79 -10.96 1.36 1.01
N LYS A 80 -10.45 2.17 1.95
CA LYS A 80 -10.06 1.76 3.30
C LYS A 80 -11.26 1.33 4.14
N THR A 81 -12.31 2.11 4.15
CA THR A 81 -13.51 1.83 4.95
C THR A 81 -14.17 0.48 4.61
N PRO A 82 -14.35 0.07 3.34
CA PRO A 82 -14.85 -1.27 3.02
C PRO A 82 -13.96 -2.37 3.56
N LEU A 83 -12.63 -2.23 3.49
CA LEU A 83 -11.70 -3.19 4.04
C LEU A 83 -11.89 -3.34 5.56
N LEU A 84 -11.90 -2.24 6.30
CA LEU A 84 -12.07 -2.25 7.76
C LEU A 84 -13.42 -2.88 8.17
N ARG A 85 -14.50 -2.54 7.47
CA ARG A 85 -15.84 -3.12 7.68
C ARG A 85 -15.87 -4.61 7.39
N SER A 86 -15.21 -5.06 6.32
CA SER A 86 -15.16 -6.48 5.97
C SER A 86 -14.36 -7.28 7.00
N MET A 87 -13.26 -6.76 7.52
CA MET A 87 -12.48 -7.38 8.58
C MET A 87 -13.31 -7.54 9.87
N GLU A 88 -14.07 -6.53 10.24
CA GLU A 88 -14.93 -6.59 11.42
C GLU A 88 -16.12 -7.55 11.22
N ARG A 89 -16.66 -7.61 9.99
CA ARG A 89 -17.72 -8.58 9.68
C ARG A 89 -17.22 -10.01 9.75
N ILE A 90 -16.07 -10.31 9.20
CA ILE A 90 -15.45 -11.63 9.30
C ILE A 90 -15.17 -11.99 10.76
N ASN A 91 -14.61 -11.07 11.54
CA ASN A 91 -14.41 -11.26 12.98
C ASN A 91 -15.69 -11.71 13.67
N THR A 92 -16.78 -10.96 13.47
CA THR A 92 -18.08 -11.25 14.08
C THR A 92 -18.61 -12.64 13.74
N GLU A 93 -18.58 -13.02 12.47
CA GLU A 93 -19.12 -14.33 12.03
C GLU A 93 -18.20 -15.49 12.42
N ALA A 94 -16.88 -15.31 12.35
CA ALA A 94 -15.93 -16.34 12.75
C ALA A 94 -15.97 -16.64 14.25
N VAL A 95 -16.14 -15.63 15.11
CA VAL A 95 -16.32 -15.83 16.56
C VAL A 95 -17.58 -16.66 16.83
N LYS A 96 -18.70 -16.39 16.15
CA LYS A 96 -19.92 -17.20 16.28
C LYS A 96 -19.68 -18.67 15.94
N ILE A 97 -18.99 -18.94 14.84
CA ILE A 97 -18.66 -20.30 14.43
C ILE A 97 -17.78 -20.99 15.47
N LEU A 98 -16.77 -20.30 15.99
CA LEU A 98 -15.87 -20.85 17.01
C LEU A 98 -16.60 -21.17 18.31
N HIS A 99 -17.54 -20.33 18.73
CA HIS A 99 -18.40 -20.62 19.89
C HIS A 99 -19.26 -21.88 19.65
N LEU A 100 -19.84 -22.03 18.47
CA LEU A 100 -20.59 -23.25 18.12
C LEU A 100 -19.72 -24.51 18.11
N LEU A 101 -18.39 -24.35 17.86
CA LEU A 101 -17.40 -25.42 17.94
C LEU A 101 -16.82 -25.61 19.36
N GLY A 102 -17.43 -25.02 20.38
CA GLY A 102 -17.01 -25.13 21.78
C GLY A 102 -15.79 -24.28 22.19
N LYS A 103 -15.41 -23.26 21.38
CA LYS A 103 -14.31 -22.33 21.68
C LYS A 103 -14.86 -21.03 22.29
N GLU A 104 -15.57 -21.12 23.40
CA GLU A 104 -16.33 -20.03 24.01
C GLU A 104 -15.48 -18.85 24.50
N ASN A 105 -14.21 -19.06 24.80
CA ASN A 105 -13.30 -18.06 25.30
C ASN A 105 -12.64 -17.20 24.17
N VAL A 106 -12.94 -17.48 22.91
CA VAL A 106 -12.45 -16.66 21.80
C VAL A 106 -13.31 -15.41 21.67
N THR A 107 -12.67 -14.26 21.78
CA THR A 107 -13.34 -12.95 21.72
C THR A 107 -13.09 -12.21 20.41
N ARG A 108 -12.04 -12.59 19.67
CA ARG A 108 -11.67 -11.93 18.42
C ARG A 108 -10.99 -12.90 17.44
N VAL A 109 -11.30 -12.70 16.16
CA VAL A 109 -10.62 -13.33 15.02
C VAL A 109 -10.06 -12.22 14.13
N THR A 110 -8.78 -12.28 13.82
CA THR A 110 -8.10 -11.29 12.98
C THR A 110 -7.62 -11.95 11.70
N THR A 111 -7.91 -11.33 10.57
CA THR A 111 -7.41 -11.76 9.27
C THR A 111 -5.97 -11.26 9.07
N THR A 112 -5.16 -12.09 8.46
CA THR A 112 -3.77 -11.76 8.08
C THR A 112 -3.54 -12.05 6.61
N VAL A 113 -2.59 -11.34 6.00
CA VAL A 113 -2.17 -11.56 4.62
C VAL A 113 -0.70 -11.16 4.45
N GLY A 114 0.00 -11.83 3.55
CA GLY A 114 1.33 -11.46 3.07
C GLY A 114 1.27 -11.33 1.56
N PRO A 115 0.95 -10.14 1.01
CA PRO A 115 0.88 -9.94 -0.44
C PRO A 115 2.27 -9.99 -1.04
N GLU A 116 2.48 -10.89 -1.96
CA GLU A 116 3.71 -11.06 -2.71
C GLU A 116 3.70 -10.18 -3.95
N GLN A 117 4.87 -9.66 -4.33
CA GLN A 117 5.05 -8.91 -5.56
C GLN A 117 5.99 -9.67 -6.49
N GLU A 118 5.44 -10.15 -7.60
CA GLU A 118 6.22 -10.75 -8.67
C GLU A 118 6.57 -9.68 -9.71
N TYR A 119 7.83 -9.58 -10.11
CA TYR A 119 8.29 -8.50 -10.96
C TYR A 119 9.39 -8.90 -11.92
N PHE A 120 9.51 -8.13 -13.00
CA PHE A 120 10.62 -8.13 -13.93
C PHE A 120 11.40 -6.84 -13.78
N LEU A 121 12.72 -6.93 -13.68
CA LEU A 121 13.60 -5.78 -13.68
C LEU A 121 14.12 -5.55 -15.10
N ILE A 122 13.83 -4.38 -15.67
CA ILE A 122 14.13 -4.05 -17.06
C ILE A 122 15.20 -2.95 -17.09
N ASP A 123 16.16 -3.08 -18.00
CA ASP A 123 17.15 -2.03 -18.24
C ASP A 123 16.45 -0.73 -18.68
N LYS A 124 16.77 0.38 -18.04
CA LYS A 124 16.11 1.67 -18.27
C LYS A 124 16.26 2.16 -19.70
N ASP A 125 17.48 2.05 -20.26
CA ASP A 125 17.74 2.48 -21.64
C ASP A 125 16.96 1.66 -22.66
N ALA A 126 16.77 0.36 -22.39
CA ALA A 126 15.93 -0.51 -23.21
C ALA A 126 14.44 -0.21 -23.04
N TYR A 127 14.01 0.11 -21.83
CA TYR A 127 12.63 0.51 -21.54
C TYR A 127 12.25 1.80 -22.26
N ASP A 128 13.11 2.82 -22.23
CA ASP A 128 12.86 4.13 -22.85
C ASP A 128 12.77 4.08 -24.40
N GLN A 129 13.20 2.99 -25.01
CA GLN A 129 13.04 2.73 -26.44
C GLN A 129 11.79 1.93 -26.81
N ARG A 130 10.98 1.56 -25.81
CA ARG A 130 9.83 0.66 -25.97
C ARG A 130 8.51 1.37 -25.65
N GLU A 131 7.86 1.91 -26.68
CA GLU A 131 6.57 2.59 -26.55
C GLU A 131 5.48 1.71 -25.93
N ASP A 132 5.47 0.42 -26.24
CA ASP A 132 4.51 -0.53 -25.66
C ASP A 132 4.67 -0.64 -24.13
N LEU A 133 5.90 -0.66 -23.62
CA LEU A 133 6.15 -0.67 -22.16
C LEU A 133 5.79 0.66 -21.52
N ILE A 134 6.13 1.79 -22.14
CA ILE A 134 5.88 3.14 -21.62
C ILE A 134 4.38 3.42 -21.54
N TYR A 135 3.64 3.16 -22.61
CA TYR A 135 2.22 3.55 -22.70
C TYR A 135 1.26 2.52 -22.12
N THR A 136 1.61 1.23 -22.12
CA THR A 136 0.69 0.17 -21.70
C THR A 136 1.14 -0.59 -20.44
N GLY A 137 2.40 -0.42 -20.01
CA GLY A 137 2.98 -1.15 -18.88
C GLY A 137 3.18 -2.65 -19.14
N ARG A 138 3.11 -3.07 -20.39
CA ARG A 138 3.29 -4.48 -20.79
C ARG A 138 3.91 -4.62 -22.18
N THR A 139 4.52 -5.76 -22.45
CA THR A 139 5.02 -6.11 -23.78
C THR A 139 3.87 -6.42 -24.73
N LEU A 140 3.75 -5.67 -25.81
CA LEU A 140 2.81 -5.94 -26.91
C LEU A 140 3.49 -6.63 -28.09
N PHE A 141 4.78 -6.34 -28.30
CA PHE A 141 5.58 -6.82 -29.42
C PHE A 141 6.86 -7.48 -28.89
N GLY A 142 7.35 -8.46 -29.61
CA GLY A 142 8.61 -9.12 -29.31
C GLY A 142 8.55 -10.63 -29.49
N ALA A 143 9.73 -11.25 -29.45
CA ALA A 143 9.86 -12.69 -29.46
C ALA A 143 9.56 -13.25 -28.06
N LYS A 144 9.04 -14.46 -27.99
CA LYS A 144 8.94 -15.20 -26.75
C LYS A 144 10.34 -15.52 -26.24
N ALA A 145 10.48 -15.68 -24.90
CA ALA A 145 11.70 -16.18 -24.30
C ALA A 145 12.06 -17.56 -24.90
N PRO A 146 13.35 -17.86 -25.10
CA PRO A 146 13.79 -19.15 -25.66
C PRO A 146 13.45 -20.34 -24.75
N LYS A 147 13.32 -20.09 -23.44
CA LYS A 147 12.82 -21.04 -22.45
C LYS A 147 11.56 -20.48 -21.79
N GLY A 148 10.63 -21.36 -21.43
CA GLY A 148 9.48 -21.05 -20.59
C GLY A 148 9.69 -21.46 -19.14
N GLN A 149 8.75 -22.17 -18.58
CA GLN A 149 8.76 -22.61 -17.16
C GLN A 149 9.13 -24.09 -16.99
N GLU A 150 9.79 -24.66 -18.00
CA GLU A 150 10.13 -26.08 -18.05
C GLU A 150 11.04 -26.46 -16.89
N LEU A 151 10.65 -27.51 -16.16
CA LEU A 151 11.39 -28.10 -15.03
C LEU A 151 11.71 -27.11 -13.89
N ASP A 152 11.04 -25.97 -13.83
CA ASP A 152 11.29 -24.91 -12.83
C ASP A 152 12.74 -24.40 -12.79
N ASP A 153 13.47 -24.50 -13.90
CA ASP A 153 14.88 -24.15 -14.02
C ASP A 153 15.20 -22.74 -13.50
N HIS A 154 14.31 -21.77 -13.79
CA HIS A 154 14.53 -20.38 -13.40
C HIS A 154 14.30 -20.15 -11.91
N TYR A 155 13.38 -20.87 -11.30
CA TYR A 155 13.06 -20.80 -9.88
C TYR A 155 14.29 -21.14 -9.00
N PHE A 156 15.06 -22.14 -9.38
CA PHE A 156 16.28 -22.56 -8.71
C PHE A 156 17.55 -21.89 -9.26
N GLY A 157 17.40 -20.97 -10.20
CA GLY A 157 18.49 -20.27 -10.86
C GLY A 157 19.24 -19.29 -9.95
N ALA A 158 20.44 -18.90 -10.38
CA ALA A 158 21.21 -17.87 -9.69
C ALA A 158 20.62 -16.47 -9.92
N ILE A 159 20.60 -15.64 -8.89
CA ILE A 159 20.24 -14.23 -8.98
C ILE A 159 21.46 -13.46 -9.50
N LYS A 160 21.28 -12.72 -10.60
CA LYS A 160 22.35 -11.89 -11.18
C LYS A 160 22.78 -10.79 -10.21
N THR A 161 24.06 -10.41 -10.23
CA THR A 161 24.65 -9.44 -9.30
C THR A 161 23.89 -8.09 -9.29
N ARG A 162 23.52 -7.55 -10.46
CA ARG A 162 22.71 -6.30 -10.53
C ARG A 162 21.37 -6.43 -9.81
N VAL A 163 20.69 -7.56 -10.03
CA VAL A 163 19.39 -7.83 -9.42
C VAL A 163 19.53 -8.00 -7.91
N ALA A 164 20.57 -8.71 -7.47
CA ALA A 164 20.87 -8.88 -6.04
C ALA A 164 21.19 -7.54 -5.34
N ALA A 165 21.84 -6.60 -6.04
CA ALA A 165 22.08 -5.25 -5.54
C ALA A 165 20.76 -4.46 -5.39
N TYR A 166 19.92 -4.49 -6.42
CA TYR A 166 18.57 -3.91 -6.34
C TYR A 166 17.77 -4.49 -5.17
N MET A 167 17.73 -5.80 -5.03
CA MET A 167 17.00 -6.48 -3.95
C MET A 167 17.50 -6.06 -2.57
N LYS A 168 18.83 -5.89 -2.40
CA LYS A 168 19.41 -5.42 -1.16
C LYS A 168 18.95 -3.99 -0.82
N ASP A 169 19.06 -3.08 -1.78
CA ASP A 169 18.67 -1.70 -1.57
C ASP A 169 17.16 -1.57 -1.31
N LEU A 170 16.37 -2.39 -1.99
CA LEU A 170 14.93 -2.46 -1.77
C LEU A 170 14.58 -2.93 -0.36
N ASP A 171 15.20 -3.99 0.15
CA ASP A 171 15.03 -4.45 1.54
C ASP A 171 15.32 -3.33 2.54
N GLU A 172 16.46 -2.63 2.37
CA GLU A 172 16.87 -1.56 3.28
C GLU A 172 15.87 -0.39 3.30
N GLU A 173 15.36 0.02 2.14
CA GLU A 173 14.36 1.09 2.05
C GLU A 173 13.01 0.68 2.65
N LEU A 174 12.57 -0.55 2.42
CA LEU A 174 11.33 -1.07 2.98
C LEU A 174 11.41 -1.23 4.50
N TRP A 175 12.54 -1.71 5.03
CA TRP A 175 12.73 -1.85 6.47
C TRP A 175 12.72 -0.50 7.21
N LYS A 176 13.23 0.59 6.59
CA LYS A 176 13.12 1.94 7.13
C LYS A 176 11.65 2.40 7.31
N LEU A 177 10.75 1.87 6.51
CA LEU A 177 9.31 2.13 6.58
C LEU A 177 8.57 1.13 7.48
N GLY A 178 9.28 0.19 8.11
CA GLY A 178 8.68 -0.86 8.95
C GLY A 178 8.08 -2.03 8.17
N ILE A 179 8.35 -2.12 6.87
CA ILE A 179 7.87 -3.22 6.01
C ILE A 179 8.90 -4.35 6.04
N LEU A 180 8.54 -5.47 6.64
CA LEU A 180 9.42 -6.62 6.80
C LEU A 180 9.45 -7.48 5.52
N ALA A 181 10.09 -6.96 4.49
CA ALA A 181 10.23 -7.63 3.20
C ALA A 181 11.41 -8.61 3.19
N LYS A 182 11.27 -9.65 2.36
CA LYS A 182 12.31 -10.63 1.98
C LYS A 182 12.30 -10.73 0.45
N THR A 183 13.33 -10.22 -0.20
CA THR A 183 13.30 -9.97 -1.65
C THR A 183 14.16 -10.90 -2.49
N LYS A 184 15.01 -11.75 -1.89
CA LYS A 184 15.98 -12.55 -2.63
C LYS A 184 15.39 -13.88 -3.11
N HIS A 185 14.48 -13.79 -4.07
CA HIS A 185 13.78 -14.94 -4.63
C HIS A 185 13.60 -14.81 -6.15
N ASN A 186 13.73 -15.95 -6.87
CA ASN A 186 13.35 -16.08 -8.27
C ASN A 186 11.99 -16.73 -8.38
N GLU A 187 11.23 -16.34 -9.40
CA GLU A 187 10.01 -17.00 -9.81
C GLU A 187 10.23 -17.93 -11.01
N VAL A 188 9.19 -18.69 -11.37
CA VAL A 188 9.27 -19.74 -12.37
C VAL A 188 9.50 -19.18 -13.78
N ALA A 189 8.97 -18.01 -14.10
CA ALA A 189 9.21 -17.39 -15.39
C ALA A 189 10.64 -16.86 -15.54
N PRO A 190 11.21 -16.88 -16.76
CA PRO A 190 12.55 -16.37 -17.02
C PRO A 190 12.72 -14.92 -16.57
N SER A 191 13.69 -14.66 -15.69
CA SER A 191 14.01 -13.33 -15.13
C SER A 191 12.86 -12.68 -14.33
N GLN A 192 11.91 -13.45 -13.89
CA GLN A 192 10.94 -13.03 -12.88
C GLN A 192 11.50 -13.21 -11.48
N HIS A 193 11.29 -12.22 -10.64
CA HIS A 193 11.72 -12.20 -9.24
C HIS A 193 10.54 -11.93 -8.34
N GLU A 194 10.68 -12.26 -7.07
CA GLU A 194 9.63 -12.10 -6.09
C GLU A 194 10.12 -11.32 -4.88
N LEU A 195 9.20 -10.55 -4.32
CA LEU A 195 9.29 -9.99 -2.98
C LEU A 195 8.16 -10.56 -2.14
N ALA A 196 8.51 -11.22 -1.05
CA ALA A 196 7.55 -11.76 -0.08
C ALA A 196 7.68 -11.00 1.25
N PRO A 197 6.65 -10.30 1.74
CA PRO A 197 6.68 -9.72 3.08
C PRO A 197 6.35 -10.76 4.14
N ILE A 198 6.79 -10.53 5.36
CA ILE A 198 6.23 -11.26 6.50
C ILE A 198 4.77 -10.81 6.63
N PHE A 199 3.85 -11.76 6.72
CA PHE A 199 2.42 -11.48 6.85
C PHE A 199 2.11 -10.65 8.11
N THR A 200 1.11 -9.82 8.00
CA THR A 200 0.58 -9.04 9.13
C THR A 200 -0.94 -8.90 9.00
N THR A 201 -1.57 -8.11 9.88
CA THR A 201 -3.01 -7.87 9.79
C THR A 201 -3.37 -7.30 8.42
N THR A 202 -4.49 -7.72 7.86
CA THR A 202 -4.89 -7.38 6.49
C THR A 202 -4.86 -5.87 6.21
N ASN A 203 -5.26 -5.04 7.17
CA ASN A 203 -5.22 -3.60 7.03
C ASN A 203 -3.78 -3.08 6.85
N ILE A 204 -2.88 -3.43 7.75
CA ILE A 204 -1.46 -3.03 7.67
C ILE A 204 -0.81 -3.60 6.40
N ALA A 205 -1.06 -4.88 6.09
CA ALA A 205 -0.50 -5.51 4.91
C ALA A 205 -0.91 -4.82 3.61
N THR A 206 -2.16 -4.35 3.53
CA THR A 206 -2.65 -3.61 2.37
C THR A 206 -1.93 -2.26 2.21
N ASP A 207 -1.79 -1.49 3.28
CA ASP A 207 -1.05 -0.23 3.26
C ASP A 207 0.43 -0.46 2.91
N HIS A 208 1.05 -1.47 3.49
CA HIS A 208 2.43 -1.84 3.20
C HIS A 208 2.62 -2.27 1.73
N ASN A 209 1.64 -2.94 1.14
CA ASN A 209 1.71 -3.35 -0.26
C ASN A 209 1.73 -2.15 -1.21
N GLU A 210 0.91 -1.13 -0.97
CA GLU A 210 0.92 0.12 -1.75
C GLU A 210 2.29 0.83 -1.66
N LEU A 211 2.83 0.94 -0.44
CA LEU A 211 4.16 1.50 -0.23
C LEU A 211 5.26 0.67 -0.90
N THR A 212 5.17 -0.66 -0.83
CA THR A 212 6.12 -1.58 -1.47
C THR A 212 6.18 -1.32 -2.97
N MET A 213 5.03 -1.26 -3.65
CA MET A 213 4.98 -1.00 -5.09
C MET A 213 5.57 0.36 -5.48
N GLU A 214 5.39 1.39 -4.66
CA GLU A 214 6.01 2.70 -4.89
C GLU A 214 7.53 2.65 -4.70
N VAL A 215 8.00 2.05 -3.60
CA VAL A 215 9.43 1.96 -3.27
C VAL A 215 10.17 1.10 -4.30
N MET A 216 9.58 0.00 -4.78
CA MET A 216 10.15 -0.83 -5.84
C MET A 216 10.51 -0.01 -7.08
N LYS A 217 9.61 0.88 -7.52
CA LYS A 217 9.86 1.77 -8.66
C LYS A 217 10.97 2.76 -8.38
N LYS A 218 10.92 3.44 -7.23
CA LYS A 218 11.95 4.42 -6.84
C LYS A 218 13.36 3.83 -6.73
N VAL A 219 13.47 2.62 -6.19
CA VAL A 219 14.77 1.93 -6.08
C VAL A 219 15.26 1.45 -7.45
N ALA A 220 14.36 1.04 -8.33
CA ALA A 220 14.73 0.63 -9.68
C ALA A 220 15.25 1.79 -10.56
N GLU A 221 14.90 3.03 -10.25
CA GLU A 221 15.35 4.22 -10.97
C GLU A 221 16.75 4.71 -10.55
N ARG A 222 17.33 4.15 -9.48
CA ARG A 222 18.69 4.48 -8.99
C ARG A 222 19.78 3.71 -9.73
#